data_5189dd4d2939702c8f151cf1d7b99b4e
#
_entry.id   5189dd4d2939702c8f151cf1d7b99b4e
#
_cell.length_a   1.000
_cell.length_b   1.000
_cell.length_c   1.000
_cell.angle_alpha   90.00
_cell.angle_beta   90.00
_cell.angle_gamma   90.00
#
_symmetry.space_group_name_H-M   'P 1'
#
loop_
_entity.id
_entity.type
_entity.pdbx_description
1 polymer ?
#
loop_
_entity_poly.entity_id
_entity_poly.type
_entity_poly.pdbx_seq_one_letter_code
_entity_poly.pdbx_strand_id
1 'polypeptide(L)'
;GKSLTADEEKEWEKIKQRFDAACKKAYEYKLPILVDAEESWMQTAADDLVEEMMRKYNKEEAIVYNTLQMYRHDRLPYLKGLYERAVADGFYIGVKVVRGAYMEKENERAAELGYPTPICPSKQATDDNYNAVVRYIIDHIDRIALFAGTHNEESAALVMDLMHKKGLQPNDKRVWIAQLYGMSDHISFNASKEGYNVAKYLPCGPVREVMPYLIRRAEENTSV
;
A
#
# COMPACT_ATOMS: atom_id res chain seq x y z
N GLY A 1 15.87 -2.45 -20.48
CA GLY A 1 14.83 -3.47 -20.62
C GLY A 1 14.60 -3.76 -22.10
N LYS A 2 14.04 -4.90 -22.42
CA LYS A 2 13.60 -5.18 -23.80
C LYS A 2 12.36 -4.35 -24.09
N SER A 3 12.24 -3.77 -25.28
CA SER A 3 11.00 -3.16 -25.76
C SER A 3 9.92 -4.23 -25.88
N LEU A 4 8.67 -3.84 -25.58
CA LEU A 4 7.52 -4.72 -25.76
C LEU A 4 7.35 -5.06 -27.25
N THR A 5 6.84 -6.24 -27.53
CA THR A 5 6.35 -6.60 -28.87
C THR A 5 5.00 -5.91 -29.13
N ALA A 6 4.60 -5.83 -30.39
CA ALA A 6 3.31 -5.21 -30.76
C ALA A 6 2.10 -5.89 -30.10
N ASP A 7 2.16 -7.19 -29.82
CA ASP A 7 1.07 -7.90 -29.13
C ASP A 7 1.10 -7.64 -27.62
N GLU A 8 2.29 -7.57 -27.00
CA GLU A 8 2.44 -7.16 -25.59
C GLU A 8 1.99 -5.72 -25.37
N GLU A 9 2.26 -4.80 -26.31
CA GLU A 9 1.76 -3.42 -26.26
C GLU A 9 0.23 -3.36 -26.29
N LYS A 10 -0.42 -4.17 -27.15
CA LYS A 10 -1.88 -4.26 -27.20
C LYS A 10 -2.49 -4.79 -25.89
N GLU A 11 -1.88 -5.83 -25.32
CA GLU A 11 -2.33 -6.39 -24.04
C GLU A 11 -2.13 -5.38 -22.89
N TRP A 12 -0.99 -4.68 -22.87
CA TRP A 12 -0.73 -3.61 -21.90
C TRP A 12 -1.77 -2.49 -22.00
N GLU A 13 -2.14 -2.08 -23.21
CA GLU A 13 -3.17 -1.07 -23.42
C GLU A 13 -4.55 -1.53 -22.90
N LYS A 14 -4.91 -2.79 -23.06
CA LYS A 14 -6.14 -3.34 -22.49
C LYS A 14 -6.10 -3.35 -20.95
N ILE A 15 -4.94 -3.64 -20.36
CA ILE A 15 -4.76 -3.58 -18.90
C ILE A 15 -4.99 -2.14 -18.42
N LYS A 16 -4.35 -1.15 -19.05
CA LYS A 16 -4.56 0.27 -18.71
C LYS A 16 -6.01 0.70 -18.79
N GLN A 17 -6.73 0.31 -19.86
CA GLN A 17 -8.13 0.65 -20.05
C GLN A 17 -9.03 0.05 -18.96
N ARG A 18 -8.81 -1.21 -18.59
CA ARG A 18 -9.56 -1.87 -17.49
C ARG A 18 -9.28 -1.20 -16.15
N PHE A 19 -8.01 -0.85 -15.92
CA PHE A 19 -7.59 -0.18 -14.71
C PHE A 19 -8.19 1.23 -14.60
N ASP A 20 -8.15 2.01 -15.68
CA ASP A 20 -8.77 3.33 -15.77
C ASP A 20 -10.28 3.25 -15.52
N ALA A 21 -10.96 2.26 -16.12
CA ALA A 21 -12.40 2.07 -15.91
C ALA A 21 -12.74 1.79 -14.44
N ALA A 22 -11.93 0.99 -13.73
CA ALA A 22 -12.11 0.72 -12.31
C ALA A 22 -11.89 1.99 -11.46
N CYS A 23 -10.80 2.72 -11.72
CA CYS A 23 -10.49 3.99 -11.03
C CYS A 23 -11.55 5.05 -11.28
N LYS A 24 -12.04 5.17 -12.52
CA LYS A 24 -13.15 6.06 -12.86
C LYS A 24 -14.40 5.74 -12.06
N LYS A 25 -14.74 4.44 -11.95
CA LYS A 25 -15.91 4.00 -11.18
C LYS A 25 -15.76 4.33 -9.70
N ALA A 26 -14.58 4.07 -9.13
CA ALA A 26 -14.25 4.44 -7.75
C ALA A 26 -14.40 5.96 -7.52
N TYR A 27 -13.90 6.77 -8.45
CA TYR A 27 -14.05 8.23 -8.40
C TYR A 27 -15.51 8.71 -8.47
N GLU A 28 -16.32 8.13 -9.37
CA GLU A 28 -17.74 8.46 -9.51
C GLU A 28 -18.54 8.21 -8.22
N TYR A 29 -18.21 7.16 -7.49
CA TYR A 29 -18.86 6.81 -6.23
C TYR A 29 -18.16 7.37 -4.98
N LYS A 30 -17.05 8.09 -5.15
CA LYS A 30 -16.21 8.58 -4.03
C LYS A 30 -15.79 7.47 -3.06
N LEU A 31 -15.49 6.29 -3.61
CA LEU A 31 -15.02 5.12 -2.86
C LEU A 31 -13.53 4.91 -3.14
N PRO A 32 -12.69 4.83 -2.11
CA PRO A 32 -11.27 4.52 -2.29
C PRO A 32 -11.06 3.18 -2.99
N ILE A 33 -10.15 3.15 -3.97
CA ILE A 33 -9.63 1.95 -4.60
C ILE A 33 -8.15 1.79 -4.24
N LEU A 34 -7.79 0.64 -3.68
CA LEU A 34 -6.44 0.33 -3.23
C LEU A 34 -5.82 -0.69 -4.16
N VAL A 35 -4.67 -0.36 -4.74
CA VAL A 35 -3.93 -1.21 -5.66
C VAL A 35 -2.84 -1.93 -4.90
N ASP A 36 -2.90 -3.26 -4.85
CA ASP A 36 -1.91 -4.07 -4.16
C ASP A 36 -0.57 -4.09 -4.90
N ALA A 37 0.50 -4.06 -4.14
CA ALA A 37 1.84 -4.26 -4.65
C ALA A 37 2.20 -5.75 -4.64
N GLU A 38 2.92 -6.17 -5.65
CA GLU A 38 3.40 -7.52 -5.84
C GLU A 38 4.94 -7.55 -5.83
N GLU A 39 5.57 -8.35 -6.66
CA GLU A 39 7.02 -8.46 -6.71
C GLU A 39 7.70 -7.20 -7.28
N SER A 40 8.90 -6.92 -6.81
CA SER A 40 9.63 -5.68 -7.11
C SER A 40 9.91 -5.47 -8.60
N TRP A 41 10.11 -6.53 -9.36
CA TRP A 41 10.44 -6.44 -10.80
C TRP A 41 9.26 -6.01 -11.69
N MET A 42 8.03 -6.10 -11.19
CA MET A 42 6.84 -5.57 -11.87
C MET A 42 6.40 -4.23 -11.28
N GLN A 43 6.88 -3.89 -10.09
CA GLN A 43 6.35 -2.78 -9.30
C GLN A 43 6.53 -1.42 -9.97
N THR A 44 7.61 -1.20 -10.73
CA THR A 44 7.82 0.08 -11.41
C THR A 44 6.70 0.39 -12.41
N ALA A 45 6.29 -0.60 -13.21
CA ALA A 45 5.18 -0.42 -14.15
C ALA A 45 3.84 -0.21 -13.45
N ALA A 46 3.64 -0.88 -12.30
CA ALA A 46 2.47 -0.68 -11.47
C ALA A 46 2.46 0.72 -10.82
N ASP A 47 3.59 1.16 -10.27
CA ASP A 47 3.75 2.49 -9.68
C ASP A 47 3.43 3.60 -10.70
N ASP A 48 3.96 3.49 -11.92
CA ASP A 48 3.74 4.45 -13.00
C ASP A 48 2.25 4.51 -13.39
N LEU A 49 1.60 3.34 -13.53
CA LEU A 49 0.18 3.27 -13.87
C LEU A 49 -0.70 3.86 -12.76
N VAL A 50 -0.39 3.56 -11.50
CA VAL A 50 -1.16 4.09 -10.36
C VAL A 50 -0.94 5.60 -10.23
N GLU A 51 0.28 6.11 -10.43
CA GLU A 51 0.55 7.55 -10.43
C GLU A 51 -0.23 8.27 -11.55
N GLU A 52 -0.32 7.68 -12.75
CA GLU A 52 -1.16 8.20 -13.84
C GLU A 52 -2.62 8.33 -13.40
N MET A 53 -3.16 7.31 -12.72
CA MET A 53 -4.53 7.35 -12.21
C MET A 53 -4.72 8.37 -11.07
N MET A 54 -3.73 8.52 -10.18
CA MET A 54 -3.76 9.58 -9.16
C MET A 54 -3.80 10.97 -9.80
N ARG A 55 -2.98 11.22 -10.84
CA ARG A 55 -3.00 12.47 -11.60
C ARG A 55 -4.38 12.77 -12.22
N LYS A 56 -5.09 11.73 -12.60
CA LYS A 56 -6.41 11.84 -13.26
C LYS A 56 -7.55 12.00 -12.26
N TYR A 57 -7.55 11.23 -11.18
CA TYR A 57 -8.70 11.06 -10.29
C TYR A 57 -8.53 11.65 -8.88
N ASN A 58 -7.30 11.86 -8.40
CA ASN A 58 -7.04 12.42 -7.08
C ASN A 58 -6.86 13.94 -7.11
N LYS A 59 -7.81 14.67 -7.73
CA LYS A 59 -7.72 16.14 -7.84
C LYS A 59 -8.22 16.89 -6.62
N GLU A 60 -9.14 16.34 -5.90
CA GLU A 60 -9.76 16.95 -4.71
C GLU A 60 -9.38 16.21 -3.43
N GLU A 61 -9.31 14.90 -3.50
CA GLU A 61 -8.97 14.00 -2.42
C GLU A 61 -8.36 12.69 -2.96
N ALA A 62 -7.79 11.87 -2.08
CA ALA A 62 -7.25 10.58 -2.46
C ALA A 62 -8.39 9.57 -2.66
N ILE A 63 -8.57 9.10 -3.89
CA ILE A 63 -9.48 8.01 -4.29
C ILE A 63 -8.67 6.78 -4.72
N VAL A 64 -7.61 6.99 -5.51
CA VAL A 64 -6.71 5.92 -5.95
C VAL A 64 -5.53 5.86 -5.01
N TYR A 65 -5.26 4.67 -4.48
CA TYR A 65 -4.19 4.38 -3.53
C TYR A 65 -3.22 3.38 -4.11
N ASN A 66 -1.93 3.68 -4.02
CA ASN A 66 -0.86 2.71 -4.26
C ASN A 66 -0.50 1.96 -2.97
N THR A 67 0.17 0.82 -3.07
CA THR A 67 0.69 0.08 -1.92
C THR A 67 2.20 0.19 -1.84
N LEU A 68 2.70 0.58 -0.66
CA LEU A 68 4.13 0.61 -0.33
C LEU A 68 4.47 -0.56 0.59
N GLN A 69 5.39 -1.42 0.14
CA GLN A 69 5.89 -2.57 0.89
C GLN A 69 7.18 -2.17 1.61
N MET A 70 7.09 -1.94 2.91
CA MET A 70 8.18 -1.32 3.68
C MET A 70 9.32 -2.26 4.05
N TYR A 71 9.23 -3.55 3.73
CA TYR A 71 10.39 -4.45 3.73
C TYR A 71 11.40 -4.09 2.62
N ARG A 72 11.03 -3.22 1.66
CA ARG A 72 11.93 -2.65 0.65
C ARG A 72 12.47 -1.31 1.11
N HIS A 73 13.79 -1.16 1.08
CA HIS A 73 14.49 0.04 1.52
C HIS A 73 14.29 1.27 0.60
N ASP A 74 13.80 1.08 -0.63
CA ASP A 74 13.63 2.13 -1.63
C ASP A 74 12.26 2.83 -1.58
N ARG A 75 11.31 2.36 -0.76
CA ARG A 75 9.92 2.86 -0.80
C ARG A 75 9.71 4.23 -0.16
N LEU A 76 10.44 4.56 0.90
CA LEU A 76 10.38 5.91 1.46
C LEU A 76 11.00 6.97 0.52
N PRO A 77 12.18 6.74 -0.09
CA PRO A 77 12.68 7.60 -1.18
C PRO A 77 11.70 7.76 -2.34
N TYR A 78 11.08 6.69 -2.79
CA TYR A 78 10.04 6.74 -3.82
C TYR A 78 8.87 7.65 -3.42
N LEU A 79 8.34 7.50 -2.20
CA LEU A 79 7.22 8.33 -1.71
C LEU A 79 7.59 9.81 -1.65
N LYS A 80 8.82 10.14 -1.24
CA LYS A 80 9.30 11.53 -1.24
C LYS A 80 9.31 12.13 -2.64
N GLY A 81 9.84 11.40 -3.62
CA GLY A 81 9.81 11.84 -5.03
C GLY A 81 8.38 11.94 -5.58
N LEU A 82 7.49 11.02 -5.21
CA LEU A 82 6.07 11.10 -5.58
C LEU A 82 5.40 12.34 -4.98
N TYR A 83 5.73 12.68 -3.73
CA TYR A 83 5.21 13.88 -3.07
C TYR A 83 5.62 15.16 -3.81
N GLU A 84 6.90 15.29 -4.20
CA GLU A 84 7.39 16.43 -4.98
C GLU A 84 6.61 16.59 -6.30
N ARG A 85 6.39 15.48 -7.04
CA ARG A 85 5.60 15.47 -8.27
C ARG A 85 4.13 15.81 -8.02
N ALA A 86 3.55 15.29 -6.94
CA ALA A 86 2.16 15.56 -6.58
C ALA A 86 1.92 17.04 -6.23
N VAL A 87 2.88 17.68 -5.56
CA VAL A 87 2.83 19.12 -5.28
C VAL A 87 2.94 19.91 -6.57
N ALA A 88 3.89 19.57 -7.45
CA ALA A 88 4.10 20.26 -8.72
C ALA A 88 2.90 20.17 -9.67
N ASP A 89 2.27 19.00 -9.73
CA ASP A 89 1.20 18.71 -10.70
C ASP A 89 -0.22 18.81 -10.11
N GLY A 90 -0.35 19.12 -8.83
CA GLY A 90 -1.62 19.43 -8.17
C GLY A 90 -2.54 18.22 -8.01
N PHE A 91 -2.03 17.07 -7.54
CA PHE A 91 -2.85 15.92 -7.19
C PHE A 91 -2.59 15.42 -5.77
N TYR A 92 -3.51 14.63 -5.22
CA TYR A 92 -3.40 13.99 -3.92
C TYR A 92 -2.86 12.57 -4.04
N ILE A 93 -2.15 12.11 -3.01
CA ILE A 93 -1.58 10.78 -2.96
C ILE A 93 -2.39 9.93 -1.98
N GLY A 94 -2.83 8.75 -2.40
CA GLY A 94 -3.33 7.71 -1.53
C GLY A 94 -2.28 6.60 -1.39
N VAL A 95 -1.91 6.22 -0.17
CA VAL A 95 -1.00 5.10 0.05
C VAL A 95 -1.53 4.13 1.09
N LYS A 96 -1.52 2.86 0.72
CA LYS A 96 -1.59 1.73 1.63
C LYS A 96 -0.16 1.34 2.01
N VAL A 97 0.12 1.29 3.30
CA VAL A 97 1.44 0.92 3.82
C VAL A 97 1.37 -0.46 4.44
N VAL A 98 2.20 -1.36 3.98
CA VAL A 98 2.33 -2.74 4.49
C VAL A 98 3.80 -3.11 4.66
N ARG A 99 4.10 -4.20 5.35
CA ARG A 99 5.48 -4.70 5.44
C ARG A 99 5.91 -5.40 4.15
N GLY A 100 5.10 -6.30 3.63
CA GLY A 100 5.33 -7.07 2.40
C GLY A 100 5.22 -8.57 2.64
N ALA A 101 5.00 -9.34 1.57
CA ALA A 101 4.68 -10.77 1.64
C ALA A 101 5.62 -11.68 0.82
N TYR A 102 6.61 -11.14 0.12
CA TYR A 102 7.42 -11.88 -0.86
C TYR A 102 8.92 -11.87 -0.56
N MET A 103 9.31 -11.70 0.70
CA MET A 103 10.71 -11.52 1.13
C MET A 103 11.63 -12.63 0.63
N GLU A 104 11.23 -13.90 0.78
CA GLU A 104 12.04 -15.05 0.35
C GLU A 104 12.23 -15.04 -1.16
N LYS A 105 11.14 -14.90 -1.91
CA LYS A 105 11.14 -14.85 -3.38
C LYS A 105 12.00 -13.69 -3.93
N GLU A 106 11.97 -12.54 -3.29
CA GLU A 106 12.80 -11.37 -3.63
C GLU A 106 14.29 -11.66 -3.41
N ASN A 107 14.63 -12.26 -2.27
CA ASN A 107 16.01 -12.59 -1.92
C ASN A 107 16.57 -13.72 -2.81
N GLU A 108 15.80 -14.76 -3.08
CA GLU A 108 16.18 -15.86 -3.99
C GLU A 108 16.46 -15.31 -5.38
N ARG A 109 15.57 -14.53 -5.95
CA ARG A 109 15.76 -13.91 -7.26
C ARG A 109 16.98 -12.99 -7.31
N ALA A 110 17.21 -12.19 -6.26
CA ALA A 110 18.38 -11.33 -6.19
C ALA A 110 19.69 -12.14 -6.19
N ALA A 111 19.72 -13.24 -5.43
CA ALA A 111 20.86 -14.15 -5.39
C ALA A 111 21.11 -14.86 -6.74
N GLU A 112 20.04 -15.38 -7.36
CA GLU A 112 20.12 -16.07 -8.66
C GLU A 112 20.62 -15.16 -9.78
N LEU A 113 20.19 -13.91 -9.79
CA LEU A 113 20.51 -12.95 -10.86
C LEU A 113 21.69 -12.02 -10.52
N GLY A 114 22.24 -12.13 -9.30
CA GLY A 114 23.46 -11.43 -8.89
C GLY A 114 23.28 -9.92 -8.71
N TYR A 115 22.11 -9.45 -8.27
CA TYR A 115 21.89 -8.05 -7.93
C TYR A 115 21.63 -7.86 -6.41
N PRO A 116 21.86 -6.65 -5.86
CA PRO A 116 21.57 -6.38 -4.47
C PRO A 116 20.07 -6.54 -4.16
N THR A 117 19.74 -7.30 -3.11
CA THR A 117 18.35 -7.47 -2.70
C THR A 117 17.70 -6.12 -2.34
N PRO A 118 16.46 -5.86 -2.78
CA PRO A 118 15.73 -4.66 -2.38
C PRO A 118 15.22 -4.72 -0.93
N ILE A 119 15.36 -5.87 -0.26
CA ILE A 119 14.79 -6.15 1.05
C ILE A 119 15.68 -5.57 2.15
N CYS A 120 15.06 -5.00 3.18
CA CYS A 120 15.73 -4.53 4.38
C CYS A 120 16.50 -5.69 5.07
N PRO A 121 17.64 -5.39 5.71
CA PRO A 121 18.55 -6.44 6.23
C PRO A 121 17.98 -7.20 7.44
N SER A 122 16.92 -6.72 8.07
CA SER A 122 16.31 -7.34 9.25
C SER A 122 14.84 -6.97 9.41
N LYS A 123 14.13 -7.72 10.26
CA LYS A 123 12.76 -7.37 10.67
C LYS A 123 12.72 -5.99 11.34
N GLN A 124 13.67 -5.67 12.20
CA GLN A 124 13.77 -4.37 12.86
C GLN A 124 13.91 -3.24 11.83
N ALA A 125 14.78 -3.40 10.83
CA ALA A 125 14.93 -2.42 9.77
C ALA A 125 13.64 -2.22 8.95
N THR A 126 12.86 -3.28 8.76
CA THR A 126 11.52 -3.20 8.14
C THR A 126 10.55 -2.43 9.04
N ASP A 127 10.54 -2.70 10.34
CA ASP A 127 9.68 -2.01 11.29
C ASP A 127 10.04 -0.51 11.38
N ASP A 128 11.32 -0.19 11.42
CA ASP A 128 11.82 1.18 11.44
C ASP A 128 11.43 1.93 10.15
N ASN A 129 11.56 1.27 9.00
CA ASN A 129 11.19 1.83 7.70
C ASN A 129 9.66 2.05 7.60
N TYR A 130 8.85 1.10 8.10
CA TYR A 130 7.40 1.24 8.21
C TYR A 130 7.03 2.46 9.07
N ASN A 131 7.60 2.56 10.25
CA ASN A 131 7.33 3.65 11.18
C ASN A 131 7.83 5.01 10.64
N ALA A 132 8.94 5.02 9.89
CA ALA A 132 9.44 6.23 9.23
C ALA A 132 8.49 6.74 8.14
N VAL A 133 7.94 5.83 7.32
CA VAL A 133 6.97 6.23 6.28
C VAL A 133 5.65 6.71 6.88
N VAL A 134 5.18 6.10 7.96
CA VAL A 134 3.97 6.54 8.68
C VAL A 134 4.17 7.98 9.21
N ARG A 135 5.31 8.27 9.85
CA ARG A 135 5.65 9.64 10.29
C ARG A 135 5.65 10.62 9.13
N TYR A 136 6.34 10.28 8.05
CA TYR A 136 6.39 11.12 6.86
C TYR A 136 5.01 11.43 6.30
N ILE A 137 4.12 10.44 6.22
CA ILE A 137 2.75 10.62 5.71
C ILE A 137 1.93 11.54 6.62
N ILE A 138 1.95 11.31 7.95
CA ILE A 138 1.20 12.15 8.88
C ILE A 138 1.72 13.59 8.89
N ASP A 139 3.02 13.81 8.73
CA ASP A 139 3.59 15.15 8.58
C ASP A 139 3.08 15.87 7.31
N HIS A 140 2.78 15.10 6.25
CA HIS A 140 2.31 15.59 4.95
C HIS A 140 0.83 15.22 4.68
N ILE A 141 0.02 15.11 5.73
CA ILE A 141 -1.38 14.65 5.66
C ILE A 141 -2.28 15.56 4.82
N ASP A 142 -1.88 16.79 4.60
CA ASP A 142 -2.54 17.72 3.70
C ASP A 142 -2.52 17.27 2.23
N ARG A 143 -1.57 16.41 1.85
CA ARG A 143 -1.40 15.89 0.48
C ARG A 143 -1.45 14.38 0.37
N ILE A 144 -1.14 13.64 1.45
CA ILE A 144 -1.03 12.19 1.44
C ILE A 144 -2.04 11.56 2.40
N ALA A 145 -2.94 10.72 1.90
CA ALA A 145 -3.84 9.92 2.73
C ALA A 145 -3.22 8.54 3.03
N LEU A 146 -3.41 8.06 4.24
CA LEU A 146 -2.81 6.84 4.79
C LEU A 146 -3.84 5.73 4.98
N PHE A 147 -3.52 4.54 4.47
CA PHE A 147 -4.16 3.29 4.82
C PHE A 147 -3.11 2.37 5.45
N ALA A 148 -3.04 2.36 6.79
CA ALA A 148 -2.01 1.65 7.54
C ALA A 148 -2.39 0.17 7.71
N GLY A 149 -1.86 -0.70 6.85
CA GLY A 149 -2.03 -2.16 6.94
C GLY A 149 -0.99 -2.76 7.87
N THR A 150 -1.39 -3.16 9.09
CA THR A 150 -0.46 -3.70 10.08
C THR A 150 -1.13 -4.61 11.09
N HIS A 151 -0.41 -5.67 11.50
CA HIS A 151 -0.73 -6.52 12.64
C HIS A 151 0.16 -6.21 13.87
N ASN A 152 1.03 -5.21 13.76
CA ASN A 152 1.91 -4.78 14.84
C ASN A 152 1.23 -3.70 15.68
N GLU A 153 1.03 -3.97 16.98
CA GLU A 153 0.36 -3.06 17.91
C GLU A 153 1.09 -1.73 18.06
N GLU A 154 2.43 -1.76 18.14
CA GLU A 154 3.24 -0.56 18.30
C GLU A 154 3.10 0.38 17.10
N SER A 155 3.07 -0.18 15.88
CA SER A 155 2.86 0.60 14.67
C SER A 155 1.44 1.16 14.58
N ALA A 156 0.42 0.42 15.02
CA ALA A 156 -0.95 0.91 15.09
C ALA A 156 -1.08 2.04 16.14
N ALA A 157 -0.49 1.85 17.32
CA ALA A 157 -0.44 2.87 18.36
C ALA A 157 0.32 4.13 17.91
N LEU A 158 1.41 3.96 17.14
CA LEU A 158 2.15 5.07 16.54
C LEU A 158 1.26 5.93 15.61
N VAL A 159 0.44 5.30 14.76
CA VAL A 159 -0.50 6.04 13.89
C VAL A 159 -1.43 6.91 14.73
N MET A 160 -2.04 6.33 15.78
CA MET A 160 -2.98 7.04 16.67
C MET A 160 -2.29 8.19 17.43
N ASP A 161 -1.08 7.95 17.97
CA ASP A 161 -0.29 8.97 18.66
C ASP A 161 0.08 10.14 17.75
N LEU A 162 0.52 9.84 16.52
CA LEU A 162 0.86 10.87 15.53
C LEU A 162 -0.37 11.68 15.09
N MET A 163 -1.52 11.04 14.90
CA MET A 163 -2.79 11.74 14.65
C MET A 163 -3.13 12.70 15.77
N HIS A 164 -3.06 12.23 17.01
CA HIS A 164 -3.32 13.07 18.20
C HIS A 164 -2.35 14.26 18.27
N LYS A 165 -1.05 14.02 18.12
CA LYS A 165 -0.01 15.08 18.12
C LYS A 165 -0.19 16.10 17.00
N LYS A 166 -0.71 15.68 15.85
CA LYS A 166 -1.03 16.55 14.71
C LYS A 166 -2.36 17.29 14.87
N GLY A 167 -3.14 16.99 15.92
CA GLY A 167 -4.46 17.56 16.15
C GLY A 167 -5.56 17.04 15.22
N LEU A 168 -5.36 15.85 14.63
CA LEU A 168 -6.36 15.20 13.80
C LEU A 168 -7.42 14.52 14.68
N GLN A 169 -8.67 14.53 14.20
CA GLN A 169 -9.72 13.76 14.84
C GLN A 169 -9.49 12.25 14.60
N PRO A 170 -9.87 11.37 15.55
CA PRO A 170 -9.74 9.91 15.33
C PRO A 170 -10.37 9.42 14.03
N ASN A 171 -11.52 9.96 13.66
CA ASN A 171 -12.26 9.62 12.44
C ASN A 171 -11.88 10.46 11.21
N ASP A 172 -10.67 11.04 11.19
CA ASP A 172 -10.20 11.75 9.99
C ASP A 172 -10.19 10.81 8.79
N LYS A 173 -10.95 11.15 7.75
CA LYS A 173 -11.18 10.30 6.59
C LYS A 173 -9.92 9.98 5.78
N ARG A 174 -8.83 10.73 6.02
CA ARG A 174 -7.55 10.52 5.35
C ARG A 174 -6.68 9.45 6.01
N VAL A 175 -7.07 8.93 7.19
CA VAL A 175 -6.30 7.93 7.93
C VAL A 175 -7.16 6.74 8.29
N TRP A 176 -6.69 5.55 7.90
CA TRP A 176 -7.31 4.26 8.19
C TRP A 176 -6.29 3.30 8.77
N ILE A 177 -6.70 2.48 9.73
CA ILE A 177 -5.91 1.39 10.29
C ILE A 177 -6.56 0.08 9.86
N ALA A 178 -5.79 -0.84 9.27
CA ALA A 178 -6.36 -2.04 8.66
C ALA A 178 -5.62 -3.31 9.04
N GLN A 179 -6.38 -4.37 9.19
CA GLN A 179 -5.91 -5.73 9.43
C GLN A 179 -6.59 -6.70 8.45
N LEU A 180 -5.98 -7.87 8.28
CA LEU A 180 -6.61 -8.97 7.57
C LEU A 180 -7.77 -9.52 8.39
N TYR A 181 -8.83 -9.95 7.73
CA TYR A 181 -10.00 -10.53 8.39
C TYR A 181 -9.60 -11.78 9.19
N GLY A 182 -10.12 -11.89 10.41
CA GLY A 182 -9.80 -12.98 11.34
C GLY A 182 -8.46 -12.85 12.06
N MET A 183 -7.71 -11.75 11.84
CA MET A 183 -6.41 -11.51 12.48
C MET A 183 -6.41 -10.20 13.26
N SER A 184 -5.71 -10.18 14.39
CA SER A 184 -5.47 -8.98 15.22
C SER A 184 -6.74 -8.21 15.59
N ASP A 185 -7.79 -8.92 15.98
CA ASP A 185 -9.09 -8.34 16.32
C ASP A 185 -8.99 -7.38 17.51
N HIS A 186 -8.07 -7.64 18.45
CA HIS A 186 -7.79 -6.75 19.57
C HIS A 186 -7.35 -5.35 19.11
N ILE A 187 -6.50 -5.24 18.07
CA ILE A 187 -6.11 -3.95 17.47
C ILE A 187 -7.35 -3.28 16.86
N SER A 188 -8.07 -4.04 16.02
CA SER A 188 -9.22 -3.52 15.27
C SER A 188 -10.33 -3.00 16.18
N PHE A 189 -10.73 -3.79 17.17
CA PHE A 189 -11.84 -3.43 18.05
C PHE A 189 -11.46 -2.32 19.02
N ASN A 190 -10.23 -2.31 19.55
CA ASN A 190 -9.78 -1.23 20.42
C ASN A 190 -9.68 0.10 19.65
N ALA A 191 -9.07 0.12 18.48
CA ALA A 191 -9.01 1.33 17.66
C ALA A 191 -10.41 1.85 17.26
N SER A 192 -11.31 0.94 16.86
CA SER A 192 -12.69 1.30 16.51
C SER A 192 -13.46 1.85 17.72
N LYS A 193 -13.26 1.29 18.93
CA LYS A 193 -13.89 1.76 20.15
C LYS A 193 -13.47 3.19 20.50
N GLU A 194 -12.21 3.54 20.22
CA GLU A 194 -11.67 4.90 20.42
C GLU A 194 -12.04 5.85 19.27
N GLY A 195 -12.86 5.41 18.31
CA GLY A 195 -13.40 6.23 17.22
C GLY A 195 -12.51 6.34 15.99
N TYR A 196 -11.41 5.58 15.89
CA TYR A 196 -10.55 5.57 14.71
C TYR A 196 -11.21 4.81 13.54
N ASN A 197 -10.90 5.21 12.32
CA ASN A 197 -11.33 4.49 11.13
C ASN A 197 -10.57 3.16 11.02
N VAL A 198 -11.31 2.07 10.99
CA VAL A 198 -10.76 0.70 10.91
C VAL A 198 -11.34 -0.03 9.73
N ALA A 199 -10.50 -0.78 9.02
CA ALA A 199 -10.91 -1.66 7.94
C ALA A 199 -10.40 -3.09 8.16
N LYS A 200 -11.20 -4.07 7.72
CA LYS A 200 -10.81 -5.47 7.65
C LYS A 200 -10.75 -5.90 6.18
N TYR A 201 -9.59 -6.37 5.75
CA TYR A 201 -9.47 -6.94 4.41
C TYR A 201 -10.13 -8.32 4.37
N LEU A 202 -11.16 -8.44 3.58
CA LEU A 202 -11.87 -9.69 3.32
C LEU A 202 -11.65 -10.09 1.86
N PRO A 203 -11.01 -11.25 1.57
CA PRO A 203 -10.84 -11.70 0.21
C PRO A 203 -12.20 -12.05 -0.40
N CYS A 204 -12.44 -11.59 -1.62
CA CYS A 204 -13.63 -11.89 -2.39
C CYS A 204 -13.23 -12.23 -3.83
N GLY A 205 -13.67 -13.35 -4.33
CA GLY A 205 -13.37 -13.80 -5.69
C GLY A 205 -13.61 -15.29 -5.89
N PRO A 206 -13.35 -15.81 -7.11
CA PRO A 206 -13.40 -17.25 -7.37
C PRO A 206 -12.44 -18.01 -6.44
N VAL A 207 -12.87 -19.18 -5.96
CA VAL A 207 -12.10 -20.02 -5.01
C VAL A 207 -10.66 -20.23 -5.49
N ARG A 208 -10.45 -20.50 -6.77
CA ARG A 208 -9.13 -20.71 -7.37
C ARG A 208 -8.18 -19.52 -7.14
N GLU A 209 -8.69 -18.31 -7.17
CA GLU A 209 -7.90 -17.08 -7.05
C GLU A 209 -7.70 -16.66 -5.58
N VAL A 210 -8.64 -17.03 -4.70
CA VAL A 210 -8.57 -16.75 -3.26
C VAL A 210 -7.69 -17.77 -2.51
N MET A 211 -7.59 -19.02 -2.99
CA MET A 211 -6.82 -20.08 -2.33
C MET A 211 -5.36 -19.71 -2.01
N PRO A 212 -4.57 -19.10 -2.91
CA PRO A 212 -3.18 -18.71 -2.58
C PRO A 212 -3.10 -17.72 -1.42
N TYR A 213 -4.08 -16.83 -1.30
CA TYR A 213 -4.19 -15.91 -0.17
C TYR A 213 -4.44 -16.68 1.15
N LEU A 214 -5.36 -17.62 1.16
CA LEU A 214 -5.71 -18.43 2.35
C LEU A 214 -4.55 -19.32 2.79
N ILE A 215 -3.81 -19.91 1.84
CA ILE A 215 -2.63 -20.73 2.12
C ILE A 215 -1.56 -19.90 2.84
N ARG A 216 -1.21 -18.71 2.33
CA ARG A 216 -0.25 -17.82 3.01
C ARG A 216 -0.68 -17.46 4.43
N ARG A 217 -1.98 -17.27 4.68
CA ARG A 217 -2.49 -17.01 6.05
C ARG A 217 -2.34 -18.21 6.95
N ALA A 218 -2.59 -19.42 6.44
CA ALA A 218 -2.39 -20.65 7.21
C ALA A 218 -0.89 -20.84 7.57
N GLU A 219 0.00 -20.60 6.64
CA GLU A 219 1.46 -20.67 6.85
C GLU A 219 1.94 -19.66 7.90
N GLU A 220 1.50 -18.42 7.84
CA GLU A 220 1.81 -17.38 8.83
C GLU A 220 1.35 -17.74 10.24
N ASN A 221 0.19 -18.39 10.39
CA ASN A 221 -0.33 -18.81 11.68
C ASN A 221 0.32 -20.08 12.25
N THR A 222 1.02 -20.87 11.43
CA THR A 222 1.72 -22.09 11.87
C THR A 222 3.18 -21.86 12.24
N SER A 223 3.71 -20.66 11.99
CA SER A 223 5.09 -20.28 12.31
C SER A 223 5.26 -19.60 13.69
N VAL A 224 4.31 -19.86 14.61
CA VAL A 224 4.37 -19.42 16.02
C VAL A 224 4.94 -20.53 16.89
#